data_4991016bf8000329d83ca98b697a32ee
#
_entry.id   4991016bf8000329d83ca98b697a32ee
#
_cell.length_a   1.000
_cell.length_b   1.000
_cell.length_c   1.000
_cell.angle_alpha   90.00
_cell.angle_beta   90.00
_cell.angle_gamma   90.00
#
_symmetry.space_group_name_H-M   'P 1'
#
loop_
_entity.id
_entity.type
_entity.pdbx_description
1 polymer ?
#
loop_
_entity_poly.entity_id
_entity_poly.type
_entity_poly.pdbx_seq_one_letter_code
_entity_poly.pdbx_strand_id
1 'polypeptide(L)'
;SSSPEVLTSSRPTVFDRLPPASAGRWVVVGRLDVNTSGLLLFTTDGELAHRLMHPSYELPRDYLVRVRGLPTDATLAALQRGVRLDDGPARFDRIEPRGKSEGHAWFRVGLHEGRNREVRRLWEAVGHEVSRLSRVSYGPCELPTDLPAGQWRYLSAEQVGQLRTAAQQT
;
A
#
# COMPACT_ATOMS: atom_id res chain seq x y z
N SER A 1 -0.85 28.78 -12.18
CA SER A 1 -1.54 27.99 -11.16
C SER A 1 -0.61 26.96 -10.58
N SER A 2 -0.52 26.94 -9.29
CA SER A 2 0.30 25.94 -8.59
C SER A 2 -0.33 24.57 -8.72
N SER A 3 0.45 23.58 -9.17
CA SER A 3 0.00 22.20 -9.13
C SER A 3 -0.15 21.77 -7.67
N PRO A 4 -1.19 20.98 -7.34
CA PRO A 4 -1.30 20.44 -6.00
C PRO A 4 -0.05 19.66 -5.64
N GLU A 5 0.39 19.83 -4.40
CA GLU A 5 1.55 19.14 -3.90
C GLU A 5 1.19 17.69 -3.56
N VAL A 6 2.07 16.76 -3.88
CA VAL A 6 1.92 15.37 -3.51
C VAL A 6 3.24 14.88 -2.94
N LEU A 7 3.17 14.26 -1.78
CA LEU A 7 4.33 13.71 -1.07
C LEU A 7 4.19 12.21 -0.90
N THR A 8 5.31 11.54 -0.84
CA THR A 8 5.39 10.14 -0.43
C THR A 8 6.16 10.05 0.89
N SER A 9 5.78 9.11 1.73
CA SER A 9 6.42 8.87 3.01
C SER A 9 6.34 7.39 3.36
N SER A 10 7.18 6.95 4.27
CA SER A 10 7.25 5.55 4.70
C SER A 10 6.63 5.29 6.06
N ARG A 11 6.10 6.30 6.76
CA ARG A 11 5.48 6.12 8.08
C ARG A 11 4.35 7.13 8.33
N PRO A 12 3.24 6.71 8.97
CA PRO A 12 2.15 7.63 9.29
C PRO A 12 2.53 8.73 10.29
N THR A 13 3.51 8.47 11.16
CA THR A 13 3.95 9.44 12.16
C THR A 13 4.68 10.63 11.57
N VAL A 14 5.00 10.59 10.28
CA VAL A 14 5.69 11.69 9.60
C VAL A 14 4.80 12.92 9.44
N PHE A 15 3.48 12.79 9.64
CA PHE A 15 2.53 13.88 9.39
C PHE A 15 2.97 15.19 10.06
N ASP A 16 3.44 15.13 11.30
CA ASP A 16 3.89 16.31 12.05
C ASP A 16 5.20 16.90 11.53
N ARG A 17 5.90 16.19 10.66
CA ARG A 17 7.18 16.60 10.09
C ARG A 17 7.09 16.99 8.63
N LEU A 18 5.87 17.07 8.09
CA LEU A 18 5.70 17.48 6.70
C LEU A 18 6.05 18.95 6.54
N PRO A 19 6.53 19.35 5.35
CA PRO A 19 6.79 20.76 5.10
C PRO A 19 5.50 21.55 5.09
N PRO A 20 5.55 22.88 5.27
CA PRO A 20 4.36 23.70 5.10
C PRO A 20 3.79 23.51 3.69
N ALA A 21 2.48 23.35 3.59
CA ALA A 21 1.83 23.26 2.29
C ALA A 21 1.83 24.65 1.63
N SER A 22 2.14 24.72 0.33
CA SER A 22 2.12 25.97 -0.39
C SER A 22 0.71 26.50 -0.63
N ALA A 23 -0.29 25.60 -0.59
CA ALA A 23 -1.70 25.97 -0.70
C ALA A 23 -2.52 24.91 0.01
N GLY A 24 -3.47 25.36 0.84
CA GLY A 24 -4.36 24.45 1.55
C GLY A 24 -3.67 23.67 2.67
N ARG A 25 -4.15 22.48 2.91
CA ARG A 25 -3.67 21.59 3.97
C ARG A 25 -3.32 20.23 3.41
N TRP A 26 -2.35 19.57 4.05
CA TRP A 26 -2.03 18.18 3.70
C TRP A 26 -3.17 17.26 4.09
N VAL A 27 -3.58 16.42 3.16
CA VAL A 27 -4.56 15.36 3.36
C VAL A 27 -3.88 14.04 3.08
N VAL A 28 -3.97 13.09 4.02
CA VAL A 28 -3.38 11.77 3.82
C VAL A 28 -4.30 10.94 2.91
N VAL A 29 -3.70 10.21 1.97
CA VAL A 29 -4.42 9.30 1.09
C VAL A 29 -4.43 7.92 1.71
N GLY A 30 -5.56 7.54 2.30
CA GLY A 30 -5.71 6.27 2.97
C GLY A 30 -5.03 6.23 4.33
N ARG A 31 -4.84 5.03 4.84
CA ARG A 31 -4.21 4.84 6.14
C ARG A 31 -3.50 3.50 6.16
N LEU A 32 -2.54 3.40 7.07
CA LEU A 32 -1.85 2.15 7.37
C LEU A 32 -2.19 1.75 8.80
N ASP A 33 -2.33 0.46 9.06
CA ASP A 33 -2.51 -0.06 10.40
C ASP A 33 -1.27 0.24 11.26
N VAL A 34 -1.45 0.22 12.58
CA VAL A 34 -0.37 0.48 13.54
C VAL A 34 0.86 -0.39 13.27
N ASN A 35 0.65 -1.64 12.88
CA ASN A 35 1.73 -2.60 12.64
C ASN A 35 2.14 -2.72 11.18
N THR A 36 1.70 -1.78 10.34
CA THR A 36 2.05 -1.74 8.93
C THR A 36 2.86 -0.50 8.65
N SER A 37 3.98 -0.68 7.97
CA SER A 37 4.81 0.44 7.53
C SER A 37 4.68 0.64 6.03
N GLY A 38 5.48 1.54 5.48
CA GLY A 38 5.61 1.70 4.04
C GLY A 38 4.98 2.98 3.51
N LEU A 39 4.60 2.92 2.24
CA LEU A 39 4.20 4.07 1.47
C LEU A 39 2.92 4.72 1.97
N LEU A 40 2.99 6.00 2.27
CA LEU A 40 1.85 6.88 2.47
C LEU A 40 1.95 8.05 1.50
N LEU A 41 0.81 8.44 0.96
CA LEU A 41 0.72 9.61 0.09
C LEU A 41 -0.01 10.73 0.82
N PHE A 42 0.46 11.95 0.62
CA PHE A 42 -0.18 13.16 1.13
C PHE A 42 -0.37 14.13 -0.02
N THR A 43 -1.50 14.80 -0.07
CA THR A 43 -1.77 15.77 -1.13
C THR A 43 -2.52 16.97 -0.57
N THR A 44 -2.34 18.13 -1.19
CA THR A 44 -3.14 19.31 -0.89
C THR A 44 -4.42 19.36 -1.71
N ASP A 45 -4.59 18.44 -2.67
CA ASP A 45 -5.79 18.32 -3.49
C ASP A 45 -6.75 17.31 -2.87
N GLY A 46 -7.76 17.81 -2.13
CA GLY A 46 -8.74 16.95 -1.46
C GLY A 46 -9.56 16.10 -2.42
N GLU A 47 -9.83 16.61 -3.63
CA GLU A 47 -10.55 15.82 -4.62
C GLU A 47 -9.70 14.64 -5.11
N LEU A 48 -8.41 14.87 -5.36
CA LEU A 48 -7.51 13.78 -5.74
C LEU A 48 -7.46 12.73 -4.64
N ALA A 49 -7.31 13.15 -3.38
CA ALA A 49 -7.30 12.23 -2.26
C ALA A 49 -8.60 11.40 -2.19
N HIS A 50 -9.74 12.06 -2.35
CA HIS A 50 -11.04 11.40 -2.32
C HIS A 50 -11.16 10.34 -3.44
N ARG A 51 -10.74 10.68 -4.65
CA ARG A 51 -10.81 9.76 -5.77
C ARG A 51 -9.87 8.56 -5.57
N LEU A 52 -8.65 8.82 -5.11
CA LEU A 52 -7.68 7.74 -4.88
C LEU A 52 -8.17 6.75 -3.81
N MET A 53 -8.92 7.22 -2.83
CA MET A 53 -9.43 6.38 -1.75
C MET A 53 -10.78 5.73 -2.06
N HIS A 54 -11.47 6.22 -3.09
CA HIS A 54 -12.84 5.75 -3.36
C HIS A 54 -12.84 4.31 -3.88
N PRO A 55 -13.66 3.42 -3.30
CA PRO A 55 -13.67 2.01 -3.69
C PRO A 55 -13.97 1.75 -5.17
N SER A 56 -14.69 2.63 -5.84
CA SER A 56 -15.04 2.45 -7.25
C SER A 56 -13.84 2.50 -8.19
N TYR A 57 -12.70 3.07 -7.76
CA TYR A 57 -11.51 3.17 -8.60
C TYR A 57 -10.58 1.97 -8.45
N GLU A 58 -10.69 1.21 -7.39
CA GLU A 58 -9.97 -0.05 -7.16
C GLU A 58 -8.48 0.01 -7.54
N LEU A 59 -7.78 1.06 -7.08
CA LEU A 59 -6.37 1.19 -7.40
C LEU A 59 -5.57 0.01 -6.83
N PRO A 60 -4.66 -0.57 -7.63
CA PRO A 60 -3.84 -1.66 -7.13
C PRO A 60 -2.84 -1.17 -6.08
N ARG A 61 -2.56 -2.02 -5.13
CA ARG A 61 -1.56 -1.75 -4.10
C ARG A 61 -0.76 -3.01 -3.83
N ASP A 62 0.54 -2.85 -3.68
CA ASP A 62 1.44 -3.95 -3.41
C ASP A 62 2.04 -3.82 -2.02
N TYR A 63 2.25 -4.97 -1.40
CA TYR A 63 2.86 -5.07 -0.08
C TYR A 63 4.02 -6.03 -0.12
N LEU A 64 5.06 -5.71 0.65
CA LEU A 64 6.11 -6.66 0.96
C LEU A 64 5.76 -7.26 2.31
N VAL A 65 5.63 -8.59 2.37
CA VAL A 65 5.18 -9.29 3.56
C VAL A 65 6.18 -10.36 3.95
N ARG A 66 6.47 -10.45 5.25
CA ARG A 66 7.21 -11.57 5.83
C ARG A 66 6.24 -12.40 6.64
N VAL A 67 6.17 -13.69 6.34
CA VAL A 67 5.30 -14.63 7.04
C VAL A 67 6.12 -15.66 7.76
N ARG A 68 5.58 -16.16 8.88
CA ARG A 68 6.20 -17.27 9.62
C ARG A 68 5.92 -18.57 8.90
N GLY A 69 6.92 -19.44 8.86
CA GLY A 69 6.84 -20.70 8.16
C GLY A 69 7.19 -20.58 6.70
N LEU A 70 7.09 -21.66 5.98
CA LEU A 70 7.41 -21.74 4.56
C LEU A 70 6.17 -22.20 3.80
N PRO A 71 5.37 -21.26 3.26
CA PRO A 71 4.15 -21.62 2.54
C PRO A 71 4.46 -22.53 1.35
N THR A 72 3.59 -23.54 1.14
CA THR A 72 3.72 -24.44 0.00
C THR A 72 3.10 -23.82 -1.25
N ASP A 73 3.41 -24.40 -2.42
CA ASP A 73 2.81 -23.96 -3.66
C ASP A 73 1.27 -24.08 -3.62
N ALA A 74 0.76 -25.11 -2.96
CA ALA A 74 -0.68 -25.30 -2.79
C ALA A 74 -1.30 -24.15 -1.97
N THR A 75 -0.60 -23.71 -0.92
CA THR A 75 -1.03 -22.59 -0.09
C THR A 75 -1.08 -21.29 -0.90
N LEU A 76 -0.04 -21.03 -1.69
CA LEU A 76 0.02 -19.84 -2.54
C LEU A 76 -1.09 -19.86 -3.60
N ALA A 77 -1.34 -21.03 -4.19
CA ALA A 77 -2.42 -21.19 -5.17
C ALA A 77 -3.78 -20.92 -4.53
N ALA A 78 -4.00 -21.37 -3.29
CA ALA A 78 -5.25 -21.12 -2.59
C ALA A 78 -5.47 -19.63 -2.35
N LEU A 79 -4.42 -18.88 -1.99
CA LEU A 79 -4.50 -17.45 -1.78
C LEU A 79 -4.82 -16.68 -3.07
N GLN A 80 -4.39 -17.19 -4.22
CA GLN A 80 -4.69 -16.57 -5.51
C GLN A 80 -6.06 -16.95 -6.05
N ARG A 81 -6.55 -18.15 -5.75
CA ARG A 81 -7.92 -18.56 -6.10
C ARG A 81 -8.95 -17.83 -5.27
N GLY A 82 -8.63 -17.63 -4.01
CA GLY A 82 -9.51 -16.97 -3.05
C GLY A 82 -9.78 -17.82 -1.84
N VAL A 83 -9.88 -17.16 -0.71
CA VAL A 83 -10.25 -17.78 0.57
C VAL A 83 -11.40 -16.97 1.16
N ARG A 84 -12.19 -17.59 2.03
CA ARG A 84 -13.32 -16.93 2.64
C ARG A 84 -12.90 -16.30 3.95
N LEU A 85 -13.05 -14.99 4.04
CA LEU A 85 -12.88 -14.23 5.27
C LEU A 85 -14.26 -13.94 5.87
N ASP A 86 -14.29 -13.41 7.10
CA ASP A 86 -15.54 -13.08 7.78
C ASP A 86 -16.40 -12.10 7.00
N ASP A 87 -15.78 -11.19 6.27
CA ASP A 87 -16.45 -10.15 5.49
C ASP A 87 -16.57 -10.50 4.00
N GLY A 88 -16.39 -11.76 3.63
CA GLY A 88 -16.57 -12.26 2.28
C GLY A 88 -15.31 -12.84 1.67
N PRO A 89 -15.40 -13.33 0.42
CA PRO A 89 -14.22 -13.89 -0.25
C PRO A 89 -13.17 -12.83 -0.53
N ALA A 90 -11.91 -13.24 -0.46
CA ALA A 90 -10.77 -12.38 -0.73
C ALA A 90 -9.66 -13.19 -1.38
N ARG A 91 -8.80 -12.52 -2.14
CA ARG A 91 -7.68 -13.15 -2.80
C ARG A 91 -6.59 -12.14 -3.06
N PHE A 92 -5.37 -12.63 -3.23
CA PHE A 92 -4.31 -11.81 -3.80
C PHE A 92 -4.38 -11.88 -5.32
N ASP A 93 -4.21 -10.73 -5.98
CA ASP A 93 -4.13 -10.68 -7.43
C ASP A 93 -2.79 -11.24 -7.91
N ARG A 94 -1.73 -11.03 -7.13
CA ARG A 94 -0.38 -11.52 -7.43
C ARG A 94 0.33 -11.91 -6.15
N ILE A 95 1.16 -12.94 -6.25
CA ILE A 95 2.06 -13.34 -5.17
C ILE A 95 3.41 -13.66 -5.81
N GLU A 96 4.44 -12.92 -5.44
CA GLU A 96 5.79 -13.13 -5.96
C GLU A 96 6.75 -13.44 -4.82
N PRO A 97 7.41 -14.61 -4.84
CA PRO A 97 8.41 -14.92 -3.81
C PRO A 97 9.57 -13.92 -3.85
N ARG A 98 10.03 -13.53 -2.68
CA ARG A 98 11.13 -12.57 -2.54
C ARG A 98 12.29 -13.09 -1.70
N GLY A 99 12.20 -14.31 -1.23
CA GLY A 99 13.27 -14.95 -0.50
C GLY A 99 12.77 -15.71 0.70
N LYS A 100 13.69 -16.49 1.27
CA LYS A 100 13.42 -17.31 2.45
C LYS A 100 14.56 -17.13 3.43
N SER A 101 14.24 -17.18 4.70
CA SER A 101 15.20 -17.25 5.77
C SER A 101 14.72 -18.29 6.76
N GLU A 102 15.49 -18.55 7.78
CA GLU A 102 15.16 -19.59 8.74
C GLU A 102 13.79 -19.35 9.37
N GLY A 103 12.83 -20.24 9.07
CA GLY A 103 11.48 -20.16 9.61
C GLY A 103 10.58 -19.07 9.06
N HIS A 104 11.04 -18.34 8.04
CA HIS A 104 10.27 -17.22 7.45
C HIS A 104 10.39 -17.22 5.94
N ALA A 105 9.39 -16.62 5.29
CA ALA A 105 9.41 -16.39 3.85
C ALA A 105 8.92 -14.99 3.53
N TRP A 106 9.46 -14.39 2.48
CA TRP A 106 9.11 -13.06 2.02
C TRP A 106 8.38 -13.15 0.69
N PHE A 107 7.34 -12.33 0.55
CA PHE A 107 6.56 -12.24 -0.69
C PHE A 107 6.20 -10.79 -0.98
N ARG A 108 6.12 -10.47 -2.26
CA ARG A 108 5.44 -9.25 -2.70
C ARG A 108 4.05 -9.67 -3.16
N VAL A 109 3.02 -9.09 -2.56
CA VAL A 109 1.63 -9.45 -2.84
C VAL A 109 0.88 -8.23 -3.33
N GLY A 110 -0.06 -8.42 -4.26
CA GLY A 110 -0.85 -7.34 -4.82
C GLY A 110 -2.32 -7.52 -4.57
N LEU A 111 -3.00 -6.42 -4.23
CA LEU A 111 -4.44 -6.33 -4.05
C LEU A 111 -4.98 -5.16 -4.85
N HIS A 112 -6.27 -5.21 -5.19
CA HIS A 112 -6.96 -4.09 -5.82
C HIS A 112 -8.02 -3.48 -4.90
N GLU A 113 -8.03 -3.89 -3.64
CA GLU A 113 -8.94 -3.36 -2.61
C GLU A 113 -8.18 -3.21 -1.30
N GLY A 114 -8.80 -2.57 -0.33
CA GLY A 114 -8.13 -2.31 0.95
C GLY A 114 -9.06 -2.54 2.14
N ARG A 115 -9.60 -3.76 2.26
CA ARG A 115 -10.38 -4.11 3.44
C ARG A 115 -9.50 -4.10 4.68
N ASN A 116 -10.10 -3.85 5.84
CA ASN A 116 -9.37 -3.76 7.10
C ASN A 116 -8.52 -5.02 7.32
N ARG A 117 -7.22 -4.83 7.49
CA ARG A 117 -6.23 -5.88 7.78
C ARG A 117 -6.28 -7.05 6.78
N GLU A 118 -6.62 -6.78 5.54
CA GLU A 118 -6.88 -7.82 4.54
C GLU A 118 -5.67 -8.71 4.28
N VAL A 119 -4.47 -8.14 4.11
CA VAL A 119 -3.26 -8.92 3.86
C VAL A 119 -3.00 -9.88 5.03
N ARG A 120 -3.11 -9.38 6.26
CA ARG A 120 -2.89 -10.20 7.46
C ARG A 120 -3.91 -11.33 7.56
N ARG A 121 -5.18 -11.02 7.33
CA ARG A 121 -6.26 -12.01 7.42
C ARG A 121 -6.14 -13.09 6.34
N LEU A 122 -5.72 -12.71 5.14
CA LEU A 122 -5.52 -13.68 4.05
C LEU A 122 -4.45 -14.73 4.44
N TRP A 123 -3.30 -14.27 4.93
CA TRP A 123 -2.25 -15.19 5.35
C TRP A 123 -2.66 -16.03 6.56
N GLU A 124 -3.33 -15.44 7.53
CA GLU A 124 -3.80 -16.16 8.71
C GLU A 124 -4.82 -17.24 8.34
N ALA A 125 -5.66 -16.99 7.34
CA ALA A 125 -6.65 -17.96 6.87
C ALA A 125 -6.03 -19.26 6.35
N VAL A 126 -4.77 -19.22 5.91
CA VAL A 126 -4.05 -20.40 5.45
C VAL A 126 -2.97 -20.84 6.43
N GLY A 127 -3.00 -20.34 7.67
CA GLY A 127 -2.13 -20.81 8.75
C GLY A 127 -0.79 -20.13 8.87
N HIS A 128 -0.61 -18.95 8.27
CA HIS A 128 0.65 -18.21 8.35
C HIS A 128 0.45 -16.85 8.99
N GLU A 129 1.22 -16.61 10.07
CA GLU A 129 1.19 -15.32 10.74
C GLU A 129 2.11 -14.34 10.01
N VAL A 130 1.64 -13.12 9.80
CA VAL A 130 2.44 -12.06 9.19
C VAL A 130 3.30 -11.42 10.29
N SER A 131 4.63 -11.48 10.11
CA SER A 131 5.58 -10.91 11.07
C SER A 131 6.08 -9.52 10.65
N ARG A 132 6.03 -9.18 9.36
CA ARG A 132 6.31 -7.84 8.86
C ARG A 132 5.42 -7.54 7.67
N LEU A 133 5.00 -6.29 7.56
CA LEU A 133 4.14 -5.85 6.46
C LEU A 133 4.46 -4.40 6.12
N SER A 134 4.76 -4.17 4.85
CA SER A 134 5.07 -2.82 4.36
C SER A 134 4.38 -2.61 3.02
N ARG A 135 3.62 -1.51 2.89
CA ARG A 135 3.04 -1.15 1.60
C ARG A 135 4.13 -0.51 0.74
N VAL A 136 4.38 -1.08 -0.42
CA VAL A 136 5.47 -0.64 -1.31
C VAL A 136 4.98 0.06 -2.56
N SER A 137 3.70 -0.08 -2.92
CA SER A 137 3.15 0.69 -4.02
C SER A 137 1.67 0.98 -3.82
N TYR A 138 1.20 2.05 -4.44
CA TYR A 138 -0.20 2.46 -4.42
C TYR A 138 -0.50 3.06 -5.79
N GLY A 139 -1.30 2.36 -6.60
CA GLY A 139 -1.52 2.74 -7.99
C GLY A 139 -0.18 2.79 -8.72
N PRO A 140 0.08 3.87 -9.47
CA PRO A 140 1.33 4.01 -10.22
C PRO A 140 2.53 4.44 -9.37
N CYS A 141 2.34 4.70 -8.07
CA CYS A 141 3.41 5.20 -7.21
C CYS A 141 4.09 4.08 -6.44
N GLU A 142 5.41 4.05 -6.47
CA GLU A 142 6.20 3.11 -5.69
C GLU A 142 6.98 3.83 -4.60
N LEU A 143 7.16 3.16 -3.46
CA LEU A 143 7.98 3.69 -2.38
C LEU A 143 9.43 3.71 -2.84
N PRO A 144 10.09 4.88 -2.82
CA PRO A 144 11.51 4.92 -3.19
C PRO A 144 12.35 4.06 -2.25
N THR A 145 13.24 3.25 -2.83
CA THR A 145 14.08 2.34 -2.05
C THR A 145 15.09 3.08 -1.18
N ASP A 146 15.41 4.32 -1.54
CA ASP A 146 16.38 5.15 -0.83
C ASP A 146 15.72 6.17 0.12
N LEU A 147 14.41 6.02 0.38
CA LEU A 147 13.71 6.91 1.30
C LEU A 147 13.75 6.32 2.71
N PRO A 148 14.51 6.92 3.64
CA PRO A 148 14.57 6.41 5.01
C PRO A 148 13.21 6.50 5.71
N ALA A 149 13.01 5.62 6.67
CA ALA A 149 11.79 5.61 7.47
C ALA A 149 11.59 6.96 8.17
N GLY A 150 10.36 7.47 8.11
CA GLY A 150 10.03 8.75 8.73
C GLY A 150 10.37 9.97 7.89
N GLN A 151 10.96 9.78 6.72
CA GLN A 151 11.26 10.85 5.77
C GLN A 151 10.17 10.97 4.72
N TRP A 152 10.17 12.07 3.99
CA TRP A 152 9.20 12.32 2.94
C TRP A 152 9.93 12.84 1.70
N ARG A 153 9.25 12.74 0.56
CA ARG A 153 9.77 13.21 -0.73
C ARG A 153 8.63 13.68 -1.61
N TYR A 154 8.80 14.78 -2.30
CA TYR A 154 7.83 15.21 -3.31
C TYR A 154 7.85 14.24 -4.50
N LEU A 155 6.68 13.96 -5.02
CA LEU A 155 6.59 13.24 -6.28
C LEU A 155 6.91 14.19 -7.42
N SER A 156 7.48 13.63 -8.50
CA SER A 156 7.72 14.40 -9.72
C SER A 156 6.40 14.78 -10.39
N ALA A 157 6.44 15.78 -11.26
CA ALA A 157 5.26 16.17 -12.04
C ALA A 157 4.72 14.98 -12.85
N GLU A 158 5.61 14.15 -13.39
CA GLU A 158 5.21 12.95 -14.12
C GLU A 158 4.45 11.96 -13.23
N GLN A 159 4.96 11.71 -12.02
CA GLN A 159 4.29 10.81 -11.07
C GLN A 159 2.93 11.37 -10.64
N VAL A 160 2.84 12.66 -10.40
CA VAL A 160 1.57 13.30 -10.06
C VAL A 160 0.57 13.15 -11.21
N GLY A 161 1.04 13.34 -12.44
CA GLY A 161 0.20 13.14 -13.63
C GLY A 161 -0.31 11.72 -13.74
N GLN A 162 0.53 10.73 -13.46
CA GLN A 162 0.14 9.33 -13.46
C GLN A 162 -0.93 9.04 -12.40
N LEU A 163 -0.79 9.63 -11.21
CA LEU A 163 -1.79 9.49 -10.16
C LEU A 163 -3.13 10.09 -10.57
N ARG A 164 -3.12 11.27 -11.17
CA ARG A 164 -4.34 11.92 -11.65
C ARG A 164 -5.04 11.07 -12.70
N THR A 165 -4.28 10.51 -13.63
CA THR A 165 -4.82 9.63 -14.65
C THR A 165 -5.45 8.40 -14.03
N ALA A 166 -4.76 7.78 -13.07
CA ALA A 166 -5.27 6.61 -12.37
C ALA A 166 -6.55 6.92 -11.59
N ALA A 167 -6.67 8.13 -11.06
CA ALA A 167 -7.86 8.60 -10.34
C ALA A 167 -8.92 9.16 -11.28
N GLN A 168 -8.72 9.10 -12.58
CA GLN A 168 -9.60 9.67 -13.61
C GLN A 168 -9.86 11.16 -13.39
N GLN A 169 -8.85 11.85 -12.88
CA GLN A 169 -8.89 13.29 -12.70
C GLN A 169 -8.19 13.95 -13.88
N THR A 170 -8.88 14.81 -14.57
CA THR A 170 -8.33 15.55 -15.72
C THR A 170 -7.94 16.97 -15.36
#